data_ff21d614d79a7ace2095c9692856cd7c
#
_entry.id   ff21d614d79a7ace2095c9692856cd7c
#
_cell.length_a   1.000
_cell.length_b   1.000
_cell.length_c   1.000
_cell.angle_alpha   90.00
_cell.angle_beta   90.00
_cell.angle_gamma   90.00
#
_symmetry.space_group_name_H-M   'P 1'
#
loop_
_entity.id
_entity.type
_entity.pdbx_description
1 polymer ?
#
loop_
_entity_poly.entity_id
_entity_poly.type
_entity_poly.pdbx_seq_one_letter_code
_entity_poly.pdbx_strand_id
1 'polypeptide(L)'
;MNGKKTFTIADVLERPVFRRAKLAAGEQGVHRLVGWVHVLEITNVSPFVSRHDLILTTGLWLTRKGEERAEYMEQLIRSEAAGLCVELGTSIHEIPSEILELAERHHFPVIVFEQPVRFVEITQDIHSLLINRHHELLKDLERFSRQLQQETLRSTDMNALLRVLHDYAARQVIYMSSIETNRFVPSVQPDLADRIADFYANEVESSMTADREGHLLFHLNESTAVLFQPVVCFGQVFSAVGLVLHSEMPTEEMSLLLDYTAKAAATLVLRTQFLEDRLLRNQNELIQDVLSGQLPSEEQAQTRMGLRLLSKGQYLFWAGVIEVEHQDKDASQVRKESINQDVLVLLRSLLKKKRCTTC
;
A
#
# COMPACT_ATOMS: atom_id res chain seq x y z
N MET A 1 -11.18 -9.10 -12.91
CA MET A 1 -11.85 -8.61 -11.70
C MET A 1 -11.92 -7.09 -11.79
N ASN A 2 -13.08 -6.52 -11.53
CA ASN A 2 -13.41 -5.14 -11.87
C ASN A 2 -12.47 -4.16 -11.19
N GLY A 3 -11.74 -3.39 -12.03
CA GLY A 3 -11.07 -2.18 -11.58
C GLY A 3 -12.07 -1.32 -10.83
N LYS A 4 -11.76 -0.89 -9.63
CA LYS A 4 -12.58 -0.01 -8.81
C LYS A 4 -12.87 1.25 -9.58
N LYS A 5 -14.07 1.33 -10.12
CA LYS A 5 -14.57 2.56 -10.68
C LYS A 5 -14.73 3.56 -9.54
N THR A 6 -13.91 4.58 -9.52
CA THR A 6 -14.20 5.82 -8.84
C THR A 6 -15.63 6.24 -9.22
N PHE A 7 -16.42 6.72 -8.24
CA PHE A 7 -17.79 7.17 -8.52
C PHE A 7 -17.75 8.61 -9.00
N THR A 8 -18.22 8.84 -10.22
CA THR A 8 -18.11 10.12 -10.93
C THR A 8 -19.48 10.72 -11.20
N ILE A 9 -19.50 11.97 -11.66
CA ILE A 9 -20.73 12.63 -12.13
C ILE A 9 -21.35 11.84 -13.30
N ALA A 10 -20.54 11.23 -14.18
CA ALA A 10 -21.05 10.36 -15.24
C ALA A 10 -21.85 9.18 -14.65
N ASP A 11 -21.31 8.53 -13.62
CA ASP A 11 -21.99 7.43 -12.92
C ASP A 11 -23.27 7.91 -12.21
N VAL A 12 -23.29 9.15 -11.69
CA VAL A 12 -24.47 9.77 -11.09
C VAL A 12 -25.58 9.94 -12.13
N LEU A 13 -25.24 10.43 -13.31
CA LEU A 13 -26.20 10.66 -14.39
C LEU A 13 -26.84 9.35 -14.91
N GLU A 14 -26.13 8.23 -14.79
CA GLU A 14 -26.67 6.90 -15.14
C GLU A 14 -27.68 6.36 -14.10
N ARG A 15 -27.77 6.97 -12.91
CA ARG A 15 -28.67 6.49 -11.85
C ARG A 15 -30.14 6.66 -12.20
N PRO A 16 -31.00 5.72 -11.83
CA PRO A 16 -32.46 5.80 -12.09
C PRO A 16 -33.09 7.10 -11.59
N VAL A 17 -32.63 7.62 -10.45
CA VAL A 17 -33.11 8.88 -9.85
C VAL A 17 -32.74 10.10 -10.69
N PHE A 18 -31.75 10.01 -11.60
CA PHE A 18 -31.32 11.07 -12.50
C PHE A 18 -31.86 10.94 -13.92
N ARG A 19 -32.75 9.99 -14.24
CA ARG A 19 -33.30 9.79 -15.60
C ARG A 19 -33.96 11.04 -16.18
N ARG A 20 -34.47 11.95 -15.35
CA ARG A 20 -35.12 13.20 -15.75
C ARG A 20 -34.19 14.39 -15.63
N ALA A 21 -32.95 14.19 -15.22
CA ALA A 21 -31.95 15.23 -15.12
C ALA A 21 -31.30 15.47 -16.49
N LYS A 22 -30.88 16.71 -16.73
CA LYS A 22 -30.12 17.12 -17.89
C LYS A 22 -28.84 17.81 -17.44
N LEU A 23 -27.74 17.50 -18.11
CA LEU A 23 -26.51 18.25 -17.92
C LEU A 23 -26.65 19.58 -18.70
N ALA A 24 -26.64 20.71 -17.99
CA ALA A 24 -26.84 22.02 -18.56
C ALA A 24 -25.52 22.73 -18.90
N ALA A 25 -24.42 22.39 -18.19
CA ALA A 25 -23.09 22.94 -18.45
C ALA A 25 -22.01 22.02 -17.84
N GLY A 26 -20.76 22.21 -18.25
CA GLY A 26 -19.58 21.53 -17.69
C GLY A 26 -19.43 20.10 -18.14
N GLU A 27 -19.74 19.76 -19.38
CA GLU A 27 -19.67 18.40 -19.94
C GLU A 27 -18.27 17.77 -19.79
N GLN A 28 -17.20 18.53 -19.93
CA GLN A 28 -15.84 18.03 -19.75
C GLN A 28 -15.53 17.65 -18.31
N GLY A 29 -16.34 18.09 -17.33
CA GLY A 29 -16.19 17.80 -15.91
C GLY A 29 -16.93 16.56 -15.43
N VAL A 30 -17.59 15.78 -16.28
CA VAL A 30 -18.38 14.58 -15.87
C VAL A 30 -17.54 13.48 -15.23
N HIS A 31 -16.22 13.53 -15.38
CA HIS A 31 -15.29 12.59 -14.72
C HIS A 31 -14.89 13.01 -13.29
N ARG A 32 -15.39 14.15 -12.79
CA ARG A 32 -15.14 14.57 -11.41
C ARG A 32 -15.71 13.56 -10.43
N LEU A 33 -14.93 13.30 -9.37
CA LEU A 33 -15.29 12.33 -8.34
C LEU A 33 -16.43 12.85 -7.50
N VAL A 34 -17.34 11.96 -7.07
CA VAL A 34 -18.40 12.24 -6.11
C VAL A 34 -18.12 11.47 -4.83
N GLY A 35 -17.79 12.20 -3.76
CA GLY A 35 -17.51 11.66 -2.43
C GLY A 35 -18.71 11.70 -1.51
N TRP A 36 -19.55 12.73 -1.62
CA TRP A 36 -20.74 12.90 -0.82
C TRP A 36 -21.80 13.72 -1.54
N VAL A 37 -23.02 13.78 -0.98
CA VAL A 37 -24.14 14.59 -1.52
C VAL A 37 -24.75 15.41 -0.40
N HIS A 38 -24.89 16.72 -0.64
CA HIS A 38 -25.52 17.67 0.28
C HIS A 38 -26.71 18.38 -0.33
N VAL A 39 -27.73 18.65 0.47
CA VAL A 39 -28.79 19.59 0.13
C VAL A 39 -28.47 20.90 0.81
N LEU A 40 -28.20 21.95 0.04
CA LEU A 40 -27.81 23.26 0.56
C LEU A 40 -28.70 24.37 -0.02
N GLU A 41 -29.38 25.10 0.89
CA GLU A 41 -30.21 26.27 0.55
C GLU A 41 -29.69 27.56 1.22
N ILE A 42 -28.38 27.61 1.45
CA ILE A 42 -27.67 28.72 2.09
C ILE A 42 -26.88 29.53 1.05
N THR A 43 -26.56 30.76 1.36
CA THR A 43 -25.86 31.70 0.46
C THR A 43 -24.33 31.70 0.65
N ASN A 44 -23.84 31.29 1.79
CA ASN A 44 -22.40 31.12 2.04
C ASN A 44 -22.11 29.65 2.22
N VAL A 45 -21.57 29.00 1.18
CA VAL A 45 -21.34 27.57 1.15
C VAL A 45 -19.94 27.15 1.59
N SER A 46 -18.98 28.08 1.57
CA SER A 46 -17.56 27.78 1.81
C SER A 46 -17.28 26.95 3.07
N PRO A 47 -17.94 27.17 4.23
CA PRO A 47 -17.69 26.36 5.44
C PRO A 47 -18.30 24.96 5.40
N PHE A 48 -19.20 24.67 4.45
CA PHE A 48 -20.04 23.47 4.45
C PHE A 48 -19.78 22.54 3.26
N VAL A 49 -18.99 23.00 2.29
CA VAL A 49 -18.70 22.23 1.07
C VAL A 49 -17.26 21.77 1.09
N SER A 50 -17.08 20.48 0.93
CA SER A 50 -15.78 19.83 0.82
C SER A 50 -15.50 19.40 -0.61
N ARG A 51 -14.26 19.06 -0.87
CA ARG A 51 -13.83 18.46 -2.13
C ARG A 51 -14.67 17.22 -2.45
N HIS A 52 -15.12 17.13 -3.73
CA HIS A 52 -15.94 16.03 -4.25
C HIS A 52 -17.39 15.98 -3.74
N ASP A 53 -17.90 17.02 -3.08
CA ASP A 53 -19.31 17.09 -2.73
C ASP A 53 -20.18 17.42 -3.93
N LEU A 54 -21.27 16.68 -4.13
CA LEU A 54 -22.33 17.01 -5.07
C LEU A 54 -23.42 17.79 -4.34
N ILE A 55 -23.72 18.99 -4.81
CA ILE A 55 -24.65 19.89 -4.15
C ILE A 55 -26.03 19.82 -4.83
N LEU A 56 -27.08 19.60 -4.04
CA LEU A 56 -28.48 19.68 -4.47
C LEU A 56 -29.11 20.96 -3.93
N THR A 57 -29.82 21.71 -4.76
CA THR A 57 -30.46 22.95 -4.37
C THR A 57 -31.74 23.22 -5.20
N THR A 58 -32.71 23.93 -4.63
CA THR A 58 -33.86 24.49 -5.37
C THR A 58 -33.48 25.77 -6.12
N GLY A 59 -32.23 26.23 -6.00
CA GLY A 59 -31.74 27.42 -6.68
C GLY A 59 -32.18 28.74 -6.02
N LEU A 60 -32.58 28.75 -4.73
CA LEU A 60 -32.97 29.96 -4.02
C LEU A 60 -31.91 31.05 -4.10
N TRP A 61 -30.63 30.72 -4.05
CA TRP A 61 -29.52 31.65 -4.19
C TRP A 61 -29.47 32.32 -5.59
N LEU A 62 -30.02 31.69 -6.61
CA LEU A 62 -30.08 32.25 -8.00
C LEU A 62 -31.09 33.40 -8.12
N THR A 63 -31.98 33.62 -7.14
CA THR A 63 -32.87 34.78 -7.09
C THR A 63 -32.16 36.07 -6.64
N ARG A 64 -30.88 35.95 -6.20
CA ARG A 64 -30.04 37.06 -5.77
C ARG A 64 -29.49 37.89 -6.91
N LYS A 65 -28.73 38.97 -6.60
CA LYS A 65 -28.07 39.83 -7.60
C LYS A 65 -26.96 39.04 -8.32
N GLY A 66 -26.61 39.46 -9.54
CA GLY A 66 -25.64 38.78 -10.38
C GLY A 66 -24.28 38.54 -9.72
N GLU A 67 -23.74 39.53 -8.99
CA GLU A 67 -22.46 39.40 -8.26
C GLU A 67 -22.54 38.32 -7.15
N GLU A 68 -23.62 38.28 -6.40
CA GLU A 68 -23.79 37.26 -5.34
C GLU A 68 -23.94 35.84 -5.93
N ARG A 69 -24.55 35.72 -7.09
CA ARG A 69 -24.68 34.44 -7.83
C ARG A 69 -23.34 33.94 -8.33
N ALA A 70 -22.55 34.84 -8.91
CA ALA A 70 -21.22 34.51 -9.41
C ALA A 70 -20.28 34.07 -8.25
N GLU A 71 -20.31 34.82 -7.14
CA GLU A 71 -19.54 34.48 -5.94
C GLU A 71 -19.90 33.10 -5.37
N TYR A 72 -21.19 32.77 -5.29
CA TYR A 72 -21.63 31.44 -4.86
C TYR A 72 -21.05 30.31 -5.74
N MET A 73 -21.13 30.48 -7.06
CA MET A 73 -20.62 29.52 -8.00
C MET A 73 -19.10 29.38 -7.90
N GLU A 74 -18.39 30.52 -7.77
CA GLU A 74 -16.95 30.51 -7.55
C GLU A 74 -16.54 29.81 -6.23
N GLN A 75 -17.32 29.95 -5.16
CA GLN A 75 -17.07 29.24 -3.91
C GLN A 75 -17.15 27.72 -4.11
N LEU A 76 -18.15 27.21 -4.84
CA LEU A 76 -18.26 25.79 -5.18
C LEU A 76 -17.06 25.29 -6.00
N ILE A 77 -16.66 26.07 -6.99
CA ILE A 77 -15.53 25.75 -7.86
C ILE A 77 -14.23 25.70 -7.05
N ARG A 78 -13.97 26.71 -6.21
CA ARG A 78 -12.77 26.79 -5.34
C ARG A 78 -12.72 25.68 -4.31
N SER A 79 -13.89 25.23 -3.80
CA SER A 79 -13.99 24.09 -2.88
C SER A 79 -13.78 22.74 -3.60
N GLU A 80 -13.54 22.75 -4.90
CA GLU A 80 -13.42 21.54 -5.72
C GLU A 80 -14.64 20.59 -5.59
N ALA A 81 -15.84 21.17 -5.41
CA ALA A 81 -17.07 20.40 -5.40
C ALA A 81 -17.21 19.57 -6.69
N ALA A 82 -17.87 18.42 -6.61
CA ALA A 82 -18.06 17.52 -7.76
C ALA A 82 -18.95 18.15 -8.83
N GLY A 83 -20.02 18.83 -8.42
CA GLY A 83 -20.98 19.48 -9.30
C GLY A 83 -22.15 20.05 -8.53
N LEU A 84 -23.06 20.66 -9.27
CA LEU A 84 -24.27 21.31 -8.76
C LEU A 84 -25.50 20.70 -9.45
N CYS A 85 -26.49 20.28 -8.64
CA CYS A 85 -27.80 19.86 -9.13
C CYS A 85 -28.84 20.90 -8.74
N VAL A 86 -29.55 21.46 -9.70
CA VAL A 86 -30.56 22.47 -9.49
C VAL A 86 -31.92 21.93 -9.88
N GLU A 87 -32.90 22.03 -8.97
CA GLU A 87 -34.29 21.73 -9.24
C GLU A 87 -35.01 23.02 -9.67
N LEU A 88 -35.58 22.96 -10.88
CA LEU A 88 -36.38 24.06 -11.42
C LEU A 88 -37.87 23.91 -11.06
N GLY A 89 -38.54 25.04 -10.94
CA GLY A 89 -39.98 25.09 -10.69
C GLY A 89 -40.37 25.47 -9.27
N THR A 90 -39.50 25.23 -8.27
CA THR A 90 -39.76 25.65 -6.88
C THR A 90 -39.33 27.08 -6.63
N SER A 91 -38.09 27.42 -6.83
CA SER A 91 -37.52 28.76 -6.56
C SER A 91 -37.24 29.55 -7.82
N ILE A 92 -36.82 28.85 -8.87
CA ILE A 92 -36.48 29.45 -10.18
C ILE A 92 -37.03 28.58 -11.31
N HIS A 93 -37.19 29.18 -12.50
CA HIS A 93 -37.65 28.48 -13.70
C HIS A 93 -36.56 28.22 -14.71
N GLU A 94 -35.45 28.96 -14.61
CA GLU A 94 -34.29 28.81 -15.50
C GLU A 94 -33.00 29.22 -14.77
N ILE A 95 -31.86 28.67 -15.21
CA ILE A 95 -30.54 29.08 -14.72
C ILE A 95 -30.07 30.23 -15.59
N PRO A 96 -29.60 31.36 -15.00
CA PRO A 96 -29.04 32.47 -15.77
C PRO A 96 -27.86 32.05 -16.61
N SER A 97 -27.77 32.54 -17.86
CA SER A 97 -26.72 32.19 -18.83
C SER A 97 -25.32 32.47 -18.28
N GLU A 98 -25.14 33.53 -17.50
CA GLU A 98 -23.88 33.90 -16.87
C GLU A 98 -23.32 32.79 -15.94
N ILE A 99 -24.20 32.05 -15.27
CA ILE A 99 -23.81 30.93 -14.39
C ILE A 99 -23.44 29.70 -15.21
N LEU A 100 -24.17 29.42 -16.29
CA LEU A 100 -23.84 28.32 -17.19
C LEU A 100 -22.51 28.57 -17.93
N GLU A 101 -22.26 29.81 -18.36
CA GLU A 101 -20.99 30.20 -18.98
C GLU A 101 -19.81 30.10 -17.98
N LEU A 102 -20.02 30.47 -16.73
CA LEU A 102 -19.00 30.31 -15.69
C LEU A 102 -18.72 28.84 -15.42
N ALA A 103 -19.75 28.01 -15.32
CA ALA A 103 -19.64 26.56 -15.17
C ALA A 103 -18.89 25.91 -16.32
N GLU A 104 -19.22 26.28 -17.57
CA GLU A 104 -18.54 25.73 -18.76
C GLU A 104 -17.05 26.08 -18.79
N ARG A 105 -16.68 27.34 -18.49
CA ARG A 105 -15.28 27.77 -18.44
C ARG A 105 -14.44 27.01 -17.42
N HIS A 106 -15.04 26.57 -16.33
CA HIS A 106 -14.36 25.83 -15.26
C HIS A 106 -14.60 24.32 -15.33
N HIS A 107 -15.22 23.83 -16.41
CA HIS A 107 -15.60 22.42 -16.54
C HIS A 107 -16.30 21.90 -15.27
N PHE A 108 -17.24 22.73 -14.75
CA PHE A 108 -17.96 22.41 -13.54
C PHE A 108 -19.37 21.93 -13.88
N PRO A 109 -19.70 20.64 -13.62
CA PRO A 109 -20.98 20.07 -14.00
C PRO A 109 -22.15 20.75 -13.30
N VAL A 110 -23.09 21.26 -14.09
CA VAL A 110 -24.39 21.78 -13.63
C VAL A 110 -25.49 20.89 -14.20
N ILE A 111 -26.17 20.19 -13.33
CA ILE A 111 -27.24 19.24 -13.64
C ILE A 111 -28.58 19.89 -13.26
N VAL A 112 -29.57 19.75 -14.12
CA VAL A 112 -30.88 20.39 -13.94
C VAL A 112 -31.98 19.35 -13.93
N PHE A 113 -32.88 19.48 -12.98
CA PHE A 113 -34.18 18.80 -12.95
C PHE A 113 -35.25 19.78 -13.36
N GLU A 114 -35.90 19.55 -14.51
CA GLU A 114 -36.96 20.42 -15.02
C GLU A 114 -38.31 20.25 -14.30
N GLN A 115 -38.41 19.29 -13.41
CA GLN A 115 -39.58 18.98 -12.60
C GLN A 115 -39.15 18.78 -11.14
N PRO A 116 -40.05 19.08 -10.18
CA PRO A 116 -39.81 18.83 -8.78
C PRO A 116 -39.35 17.40 -8.51
N VAL A 117 -38.27 17.25 -7.74
CA VAL A 117 -37.71 15.95 -7.35
C VAL A 117 -37.56 15.91 -5.82
N ARG A 118 -37.66 14.71 -5.29
CA ARG A 118 -37.43 14.51 -3.86
C ARG A 118 -35.97 14.32 -3.59
N PHE A 119 -35.30 15.36 -3.10
CA PHE A 119 -33.84 15.28 -2.80
C PHE A 119 -33.50 14.16 -1.82
N VAL A 120 -34.44 13.78 -0.94
CA VAL A 120 -34.24 12.65 -0.04
C VAL A 120 -34.03 11.33 -0.78
N GLU A 121 -34.70 11.12 -1.93
CA GLU A 121 -34.53 9.91 -2.74
C GLU A 121 -33.16 9.89 -3.43
N ILE A 122 -32.68 11.05 -3.91
CA ILE A 122 -31.38 11.22 -4.51
C ILE A 122 -30.27 10.99 -3.47
N THR A 123 -30.37 11.66 -2.32
CA THR A 123 -29.36 11.50 -1.26
C THR A 123 -29.33 10.08 -0.74
N GLN A 124 -30.46 9.44 -0.54
CA GLN A 124 -30.56 8.05 -0.08
C GLN A 124 -29.91 7.08 -1.10
N ASP A 125 -30.20 7.22 -2.39
CA ASP A 125 -29.64 6.37 -3.44
C ASP A 125 -28.12 6.49 -3.51
N ILE A 126 -27.60 7.72 -3.58
CA ILE A 126 -26.16 7.94 -3.70
C ILE A 126 -25.42 7.60 -2.41
N HIS A 127 -25.91 8.00 -1.24
CA HIS A 127 -25.28 7.66 0.04
C HIS A 127 -25.26 6.15 0.26
N SER A 128 -26.36 5.44 -0.04
CA SER A 128 -26.39 3.98 0.06
C SER A 128 -25.33 3.33 -0.83
N LEU A 129 -25.12 3.84 -2.04
CA LEU A 129 -24.11 3.35 -2.96
C LEU A 129 -22.69 3.65 -2.44
N LEU A 130 -22.41 4.87 -1.98
CA LEU A 130 -21.10 5.25 -1.46
C LEU A 130 -20.75 4.46 -0.18
N ILE A 131 -21.70 4.32 0.75
CA ILE A 131 -21.53 3.56 1.99
C ILE A 131 -21.31 2.06 1.67
N ASN A 132 -22.09 1.48 0.77
CA ASN A 132 -21.93 0.09 0.37
C ASN A 132 -20.56 -0.17 -0.28
N ARG A 133 -20.09 0.73 -1.13
CA ARG A 133 -18.75 0.65 -1.73
C ARG A 133 -17.64 0.69 -0.68
N HIS A 134 -17.75 1.62 0.26
CA HIS A 134 -16.79 1.69 1.36
C HIS A 134 -16.80 0.40 2.21
N HIS A 135 -17.99 -0.14 2.46
CA HIS A 135 -18.14 -1.40 3.19
C HIS A 135 -17.55 -2.60 2.44
N GLU A 136 -17.74 -2.67 1.12
CA GLU A 136 -17.11 -3.69 0.28
C GLU A 136 -15.59 -3.58 0.30
N LEU A 137 -15.04 -2.36 0.21
CA LEU A 137 -13.60 -2.13 0.35
C LEU A 137 -13.05 -2.68 1.67
N LEU A 138 -13.72 -2.35 2.78
CA LEU A 138 -13.31 -2.84 4.10
C LEU A 138 -13.37 -4.37 4.19
N LYS A 139 -14.41 -4.99 3.64
CA LYS A 139 -14.51 -6.47 3.58
C LYS A 139 -13.40 -7.10 2.75
N ASP A 140 -13.05 -6.49 1.62
CA ASP A 140 -11.98 -6.99 0.75
C ASP A 140 -10.63 -6.86 1.44
N LEU A 141 -10.35 -5.74 2.12
CA LEU A 141 -9.15 -5.56 2.93
C LEU A 141 -9.08 -6.54 4.10
N GLU A 142 -10.22 -6.83 4.75
CA GLU A 142 -10.29 -7.83 5.81
C GLU A 142 -9.97 -9.25 5.30
N ARG A 143 -10.52 -9.63 4.15
CA ARG A 143 -10.19 -10.91 3.49
C ARG A 143 -8.72 -10.99 3.14
N PHE A 144 -8.18 -9.93 2.55
CA PHE A 144 -6.77 -9.81 2.23
C PHE A 144 -5.89 -10.00 3.47
N SER A 145 -6.17 -9.25 4.55
CA SER A 145 -5.44 -9.35 5.82
C SER A 145 -5.47 -10.77 6.39
N ARG A 146 -6.65 -11.41 6.39
CA ARG A 146 -6.77 -12.81 6.84
C ARG A 146 -5.93 -13.77 5.99
N GLN A 147 -5.93 -13.58 4.67
CA GLN A 147 -5.16 -14.44 3.78
C GLN A 147 -3.66 -14.28 4.02
N LEU A 148 -3.16 -13.04 4.19
CA LEU A 148 -1.77 -12.78 4.56
C LEU A 148 -1.40 -13.46 5.88
N GLN A 149 -2.26 -13.35 6.91
CA GLN A 149 -2.03 -14.00 8.20
C GLN A 149 -1.98 -15.52 8.07
N GLN A 150 -2.89 -16.12 7.30
CA GLN A 150 -2.89 -17.56 7.05
C GLN A 150 -1.61 -18.02 6.35
N GLU A 151 -1.16 -17.30 5.33
CA GLU A 151 0.11 -17.63 4.64
C GLU A 151 1.32 -17.48 5.57
N THR A 152 1.36 -16.43 6.38
CA THR A 152 2.42 -16.22 7.38
C THR A 152 2.48 -17.36 8.41
N LEU A 153 1.34 -17.95 8.77
CA LEU A 153 1.28 -19.08 9.71
C LEU A 153 1.64 -20.42 9.06
N ARG A 154 1.32 -20.61 7.77
CA ARG A 154 1.51 -21.87 7.04
C ARG A 154 2.92 -22.05 6.49
N SER A 155 3.53 -20.97 6.03
CA SER A 155 4.78 -20.99 5.31
C SER A 155 5.75 -19.95 5.82
N THR A 156 7.05 -20.19 5.58
CA THR A 156 8.11 -19.19 5.69
C THR A 156 8.54 -18.67 4.31
N ASP A 157 7.77 -19.00 3.27
CA ASP A 157 8.07 -18.55 1.90
C ASP A 157 7.52 -17.14 1.64
N MET A 158 8.43 -16.17 1.57
CA MET A 158 8.09 -14.78 1.21
C MET A 158 7.37 -14.69 -0.15
N ASN A 159 7.70 -15.57 -1.12
CA ASN A 159 7.02 -15.55 -2.42
C ASN A 159 5.53 -15.87 -2.32
N ALA A 160 5.11 -16.72 -1.37
CA ALA A 160 3.71 -17.02 -1.15
C ALA A 160 2.96 -15.75 -0.69
N LEU A 161 3.55 -14.98 0.22
CA LEU A 161 3.01 -13.70 0.70
C LEU A 161 2.90 -12.68 -0.44
N LEU A 162 3.96 -12.53 -1.24
CA LEU A 162 3.98 -11.57 -2.35
C LEU A 162 2.99 -11.93 -3.46
N ARG A 163 2.70 -13.22 -3.69
CA ARG A 163 1.64 -13.66 -4.60
C ARG A 163 0.27 -13.21 -4.14
N VAL A 164 -0.02 -13.29 -2.84
CA VAL A 164 -1.28 -12.78 -2.30
C VAL A 164 -1.45 -11.29 -2.63
N LEU A 165 -0.40 -10.48 -2.43
CA LEU A 165 -0.43 -9.07 -2.79
C LEU A 165 -0.63 -8.87 -4.31
N HIS A 166 0.09 -9.63 -5.13
CA HIS A 166 -0.03 -9.58 -6.59
C HIS A 166 -1.47 -9.86 -7.05
N ASP A 167 -2.08 -10.92 -6.52
CA ASP A 167 -3.43 -11.35 -6.91
C ASP A 167 -4.49 -10.31 -6.55
N TYR A 168 -4.33 -9.63 -5.41
CA TYR A 168 -5.23 -8.56 -4.99
C TYR A 168 -4.98 -7.24 -5.72
N ALA A 169 -3.73 -6.81 -5.84
CA ALA A 169 -3.38 -5.55 -6.47
C ALA A 169 -3.45 -5.61 -8.01
N ALA A 170 -3.37 -6.82 -8.60
CA ALA A 170 -3.23 -7.06 -10.05
C ALA A 170 -2.07 -6.25 -10.68
N ARG A 171 -0.96 -6.11 -9.96
CA ARG A 171 0.23 -5.34 -10.35
C ARG A 171 1.50 -6.11 -10.06
N GLN A 172 2.59 -5.72 -10.73
CA GLN A 172 3.92 -6.22 -10.42
C GLN A 172 4.28 -5.86 -8.98
N VAL A 173 4.64 -6.88 -8.20
CA VAL A 173 5.13 -6.75 -6.82
C VAL A 173 6.64 -6.89 -6.80
N ILE A 174 7.30 -6.07 -6.00
CA ILE A 174 8.74 -6.06 -5.78
C ILE A 174 9.00 -6.22 -4.27
N TYR A 175 9.93 -7.09 -3.91
CA TYR A 175 10.48 -7.19 -2.57
C TYR A 175 11.97 -6.98 -2.64
N MET A 176 12.46 -5.97 -1.95
CA MET A 176 13.86 -5.56 -1.94
C MET A 176 14.43 -5.70 -0.55
N SER A 177 15.62 -6.30 -0.46
CA SER A 177 16.30 -6.52 0.82
C SER A 177 17.81 -6.44 0.64
N SER A 178 18.49 -5.78 1.57
CA SER A 178 19.94 -5.76 1.64
C SER A 178 20.54 -7.06 2.20
N ILE A 179 19.72 -7.88 2.87
CA ILE A 179 20.16 -9.10 3.56
C ILE A 179 19.73 -10.35 2.80
N GLU A 180 18.51 -10.36 2.24
CA GLU A 180 17.93 -11.49 1.50
C GLU A 180 17.99 -11.27 -0.01
N THR A 181 17.60 -12.31 -0.76
CA THR A 181 17.47 -12.21 -2.22
C THR A 181 16.26 -11.36 -2.60
N ASN A 182 16.45 -10.40 -3.50
CA ASN A 182 15.38 -9.63 -4.10
C ASN A 182 14.38 -10.53 -4.83
N ARG A 183 13.09 -10.19 -4.77
CA ARG A 183 12.01 -11.01 -5.34
C ARG A 183 11.07 -10.16 -6.17
N PHE A 184 10.59 -10.76 -7.25
CA PHE A 184 9.67 -10.11 -8.19
C PHE A 184 8.52 -11.07 -8.48
N VAL A 185 7.29 -10.57 -8.34
CA VAL A 185 6.07 -11.37 -8.58
C VAL A 185 5.13 -10.59 -9.50
N PRO A 186 4.88 -11.05 -10.73
CA PRO A 186 5.55 -12.15 -11.43
C PRO A 186 7.06 -11.94 -11.58
N SER A 187 7.79 -13.00 -11.94
CA SER A 187 9.24 -12.90 -12.23
C SER A 187 9.49 -11.96 -13.40
N VAL A 188 10.56 -11.18 -13.32
CA VAL A 188 11.01 -10.28 -14.38
C VAL A 188 12.29 -10.83 -15.04
N GLN A 189 12.66 -10.26 -16.19
CA GLN A 189 13.93 -10.62 -16.83
C GLN A 189 15.12 -10.19 -15.95
N PRO A 190 16.23 -10.94 -15.96
CA PRO A 190 17.38 -10.66 -15.10
C PRO A 190 17.91 -9.23 -15.23
N ASP A 191 18.09 -8.72 -16.45
CA ASP A 191 18.57 -7.36 -16.70
C ASP A 191 17.66 -6.27 -16.08
N LEU A 192 16.35 -6.49 -16.07
CA LEU A 192 15.41 -5.58 -15.43
C LEU A 192 15.46 -5.71 -13.91
N ALA A 193 15.62 -6.92 -13.39
CA ALA A 193 15.79 -7.16 -11.96
C ALA A 193 17.03 -6.44 -11.42
N ASP A 194 18.16 -6.54 -12.12
CA ASP A 194 19.42 -5.90 -11.73
C ASP A 194 19.28 -4.36 -11.76
N ARG A 195 18.66 -3.79 -12.79
CA ARG A 195 18.40 -2.35 -12.86
C ARG A 195 17.52 -1.83 -11.73
N ILE A 196 16.50 -2.60 -11.35
CA ILE A 196 15.62 -2.23 -10.24
C ILE A 196 16.38 -2.35 -8.90
N ALA A 197 17.23 -3.36 -8.76
CA ALA A 197 18.05 -3.55 -7.58
C ALA A 197 19.06 -2.40 -7.40
N ASP A 198 19.74 -2.00 -8.48
CA ASP A 198 20.67 -0.87 -8.48
C ASP A 198 19.96 0.45 -8.15
N PHE A 199 18.78 0.67 -8.72
CA PHE A 199 17.95 1.84 -8.41
C PHE A 199 17.55 1.86 -6.93
N TYR A 200 17.10 0.71 -6.39
CA TYR A 200 16.73 0.59 -4.99
C TYR A 200 17.92 0.92 -4.07
N ALA A 201 19.07 0.32 -4.31
CA ALA A 201 20.26 0.52 -3.47
C ALA A 201 20.77 1.98 -3.49
N ASN A 202 20.72 2.62 -4.65
CA ASN A 202 21.28 3.97 -4.81
C ASN A 202 20.33 5.09 -4.39
N GLU A 203 19.03 4.96 -4.64
CA GLU A 203 18.07 6.07 -4.50
C GLU A 203 17.03 5.84 -3.41
N VAL A 204 16.64 4.59 -3.17
CA VAL A 204 15.50 4.27 -2.31
C VAL A 204 15.91 3.91 -0.89
N GLU A 205 16.92 3.05 -0.73
CA GLU A 205 17.31 2.47 0.55
C GLU A 205 17.68 3.54 1.58
N SER A 206 18.46 4.53 1.17
CA SER A 206 18.88 5.65 2.05
C SER A 206 17.74 6.57 2.51
N SER A 207 16.64 6.58 1.74
CA SER A 207 15.43 7.37 2.02
C SER A 207 14.45 6.68 2.95
N MET A 208 14.64 5.37 3.17
CA MET A 208 13.79 4.57 4.05
C MET A 208 14.29 4.60 5.48
N THR A 209 13.54 5.24 6.36
CA THR A 209 13.81 5.27 7.80
C THR A 209 12.67 4.63 8.58
N ALA A 210 12.98 4.02 9.72
CA ALA A 210 11.98 3.37 10.57
C ALA A 210 10.96 4.34 11.18
N ASP A 211 11.37 5.60 11.39
CA ASP A 211 10.50 6.64 11.98
C ASP A 211 9.54 7.28 10.97
N ARG A 212 9.68 6.95 9.70
CA ARG A 212 8.82 7.48 8.64
C ARG A 212 7.58 6.59 8.49
N GLU A 213 6.50 7.02 9.06
CA GLU A 213 5.20 6.41 8.81
C GLU A 213 4.75 6.69 7.35
N GLY A 214 4.40 5.62 6.62
CA GLY A 214 3.80 5.71 5.30
C GLY A 214 4.66 5.15 4.16
N HIS A 215 4.10 5.24 2.99
CA HIS A 215 4.69 4.77 1.74
C HIS A 215 5.50 5.85 1.05
N LEU A 216 6.45 5.42 0.22
CA LEU A 216 7.32 6.29 -0.57
C LEU A 216 7.09 6.01 -2.06
N LEU A 217 6.86 7.06 -2.84
CA LEU A 217 6.72 6.98 -4.29
C LEU A 217 8.02 7.40 -4.96
N PHE A 218 8.59 6.50 -5.77
CA PHE A 218 9.79 6.74 -6.56
C PHE A 218 9.50 6.53 -8.04
N HIS A 219 9.98 7.44 -8.88
CA HIS A 219 9.81 7.38 -10.32
C HIS A 219 11.03 6.71 -10.97
N LEU A 220 10.81 5.58 -11.64
CA LEU A 220 11.82 4.91 -12.46
C LEU A 220 12.03 5.62 -13.80
N ASN A 221 10.94 6.18 -14.36
CA ASN A 221 10.92 6.99 -15.58
C ASN A 221 9.59 7.78 -15.63
N GLU A 222 9.36 8.53 -16.73
CA GLU A 222 8.16 9.38 -16.89
C GLU A 222 6.82 8.63 -16.77
N SER A 223 6.78 7.34 -17.11
CA SER A 223 5.55 6.54 -17.14
C SER A 223 5.48 5.46 -16.05
N THR A 224 6.57 5.21 -15.33
CA THR A 224 6.65 4.11 -14.36
C THR A 224 7.17 4.60 -13.02
N ALA A 225 6.40 4.32 -11.99
CA ALA A 225 6.78 4.59 -10.62
C ALA A 225 6.67 3.33 -9.75
N VAL A 226 7.30 3.31 -8.61
CA VAL A 226 7.15 2.26 -7.61
C VAL A 226 6.73 2.89 -6.30
N LEU A 227 5.64 2.38 -5.76
CA LEU A 227 5.16 2.72 -4.43
C LEU A 227 5.73 1.72 -3.45
N PHE A 228 6.68 2.13 -2.60
CA PHE A 228 7.33 1.29 -1.61
C PHE A 228 6.78 1.51 -0.22
N GLN A 229 6.70 0.42 0.53
CA GLN A 229 6.43 0.40 1.97
C GLN A 229 7.59 -0.30 2.68
N PRO A 230 8.27 0.36 3.65
CA PRO A 230 9.33 -0.28 4.41
C PRO A 230 8.79 -1.39 5.31
N VAL A 231 9.55 -2.47 5.41
CA VAL A 231 9.33 -3.58 6.36
C VAL A 231 10.20 -3.32 7.58
N VAL A 232 9.56 -2.85 8.63
CA VAL A 232 10.24 -2.43 9.86
C VAL A 232 10.10 -3.51 10.93
N CYS A 233 11.23 -3.91 11.53
CA CYS A 233 11.30 -4.81 12.66
C CYS A 233 12.21 -4.18 13.73
N PHE A 234 11.77 -4.12 14.98
CA PHE A 234 12.55 -3.56 16.10
C PHE A 234 13.14 -2.16 15.84
N GLY A 235 12.40 -1.30 15.13
CA GLY A 235 12.85 0.06 14.80
C GLY A 235 13.93 0.13 13.70
N GLN A 236 14.17 -0.96 12.95
CA GLN A 236 15.08 -1.01 11.82
C GLN A 236 14.36 -1.45 10.55
N VAL A 237 14.76 -0.90 9.41
CA VAL A 237 14.26 -1.31 8.10
C VAL A 237 15.05 -2.53 7.63
N PHE A 238 14.38 -3.65 7.45
CA PHE A 238 14.98 -4.91 6.97
C PHE A 238 14.84 -5.10 5.47
N SER A 239 13.78 -4.59 4.92
CA SER A 239 13.43 -4.75 3.50
C SER A 239 12.33 -3.76 3.12
N ALA A 240 11.92 -3.79 1.86
CA ALA A 240 10.79 -3.03 1.38
C ALA A 240 9.92 -3.84 0.43
N VAL A 241 8.61 -3.65 0.51
CA VAL A 241 7.64 -4.19 -0.45
C VAL A 241 7.16 -3.06 -1.34
N GLY A 242 7.11 -3.28 -2.64
CA GLY A 242 6.69 -2.26 -3.60
C GLY A 242 5.67 -2.75 -4.62
N LEU A 243 4.85 -1.83 -5.10
CA LEU A 243 3.95 -2.00 -6.24
C LEU A 243 4.41 -1.11 -7.40
N VAL A 244 4.52 -1.70 -8.58
CA VAL A 244 4.82 -0.94 -9.81
C VAL A 244 3.56 -0.33 -10.35
N LEU A 245 3.62 0.97 -10.62
CA LEU A 245 2.54 1.80 -11.17
C LEU A 245 2.91 2.27 -12.57
N HIS A 246 1.97 2.18 -13.51
CA HIS A 246 2.16 2.63 -14.89
C HIS A 246 1.18 3.77 -15.19
N SER A 247 1.70 5.02 -15.27
CA SER A 247 0.93 6.23 -15.57
C SER A 247 -0.32 6.41 -14.70
N GLU A 248 -0.28 5.93 -13.48
CA GLU A 248 -1.37 6.02 -12.50
C GLU A 248 -0.88 6.59 -11.17
N MET A 249 -1.78 7.26 -10.47
CA MET A 249 -1.49 7.80 -9.14
C MET A 249 -1.73 6.73 -8.06
N PRO A 250 -0.94 6.75 -6.98
CA PRO A 250 -1.20 5.90 -5.82
C PRO A 250 -2.60 6.12 -5.26
N THR A 251 -3.28 5.03 -4.91
CA THR A 251 -4.57 5.07 -4.23
C THR A 251 -4.40 4.69 -2.77
N GLU A 252 -5.34 5.14 -1.92
CA GLU A 252 -5.38 4.75 -0.51
C GLU A 252 -5.43 3.22 -0.34
N GLU A 253 -6.15 2.53 -1.21
CA GLU A 253 -6.22 1.07 -1.22
C GLU A 253 -4.85 0.42 -1.43
N MET A 254 -4.06 0.90 -2.41
CA MET A 254 -2.71 0.38 -2.65
C MET A 254 -1.81 0.58 -1.43
N SER A 255 -1.92 1.74 -0.79
CA SER A 255 -1.19 2.04 0.44
C SER A 255 -1.55 1.08 1.58
N LEU A 256 -2.84 0.79 1.76
CA LEU A 256 -3.31 -0.16 2.76
C LEU A 256 -2.88 -1.60 2.46
N LEU A 257 -2.95 -2.04 1.19
CA LEU A 257 -2.46 -3.35 0.78
C LEU A 257 -0.96 -3.52 1.07
N LEU A 258 -0.16 -2.49 0.76
CA LEU A 258 1.27 -2.48 1.07
C LEU A 258 1.54 -2.49 2.57
N ASP A 259 0.84 -1.69 3.37
CA ASP A 259 1.01 -1.66 4.82
C ASP A 259 0.71 -3.02 5.47
N TYR A 260 -0.42 -3.66 5.12
CA TYR A 260 -0.72 -5.01 5.61
C TYR A 260 0.32 -6.04 5.17
N THR A 261 0.81 -5.94 3.93
CA THR A 261 1.82 -6.86 3.43
C THR A 261 3.16 -6.65 4.12
N ALA A 262 3.58 -5.40 4.35
CA ALA A 262 4.80 -5.08 5.07
C ALA A 262 4.78 -5.61 6.52
N LYS A 263 3.65 -5.47 7.22
CA LYS A 263 3.47 -6.04 8.57
C LYS A 263 3.51 -7.56 8.57
N ALA A 264 2.91 -8.21 7.58
CA ALA A 264 2.97 -9.66 7.42
C ALA A 264 4.41 -10.12 7.08
N ALA A 265 5.11 -9.40 6.20
CA ALA A 265 6.50 -9.64 5.85
C ALA A 265 7.42 -9.48 7.08
N ALA A 266 7.22 -8.43 7.89
CA ALA A 266 7.94 -8.24 9.15
C ALA A 266 7.77 -9.44 10.08
N THR A 267 6.55 -9.93 10.23
CA THR A 267 6.26 -11.13 11.05
C THR A 267 6.98 -12.36 10.51
N LEU A 268 7.04 -12.52 9.18
CA LEU A 268 7.71 -13.62 8.53
C LEU A 268 9.24 -13.56 8.74
N VAL A 269 9.84 -12.37 8.56
CA VAL A 269 11.26 -12.13 8.80
C VAL A 269 11.62 -12.47 10.24
N LEU A 270 10.87 -11.96 11.21
CA LEU A 270 11.10 -12.23 12.64
C LEU A 270 11.00 -13.72 12.97
N ARG A 271 10.00 -14.40 12.39
CA ARG A 271 9.83 -15.85 12.59
C ARG A 271 11.00 -16.64 12.02
N THR A 272 11.46 -16.26 10.83
CA THR A 272 12.60 -16.92 10.18
C THR A 272 13.87 -16.72 11.00
N GLN A 273 14.16 -15.51 11.44
CA GLN A 273 15.29 -15.22 12.32
C GLN A 273 15.21 -16.00 13.63
N PHE A 274 14.03 -16.03 14.29
CA PHE A 274 13.86 -16.80 15.51
C PHE A 274 14.13 -18.30 15.32
N LEU A 275 13.68 -18.88 14.20
CA LEU A 275 13.93 -20.27 13.89
C LEU A 275 15.42 -20.53 13.61
N GLU A 276 16.09 -19.64 12.89
CA GLU A 276 17.53 -19.71 12.64
C GLU A 276 18.32 -19.59 13.94
N ASP A 277 18.00 -18.62 14.80
CA ASP A 277 18.66 -18.47 16.12
C ASP A 277 18.48 -19.69 17.01
N ARG A 278 17.30 -20.28 17.00
CA ARG A 278 17.03 -21.50 17.77
C ARG A 278 17.86 -22.68 17.24
N LEU A 279 17.96 -22.84 15.93
CA LEU A 279 18.80 -23.87 15.33
C LEU A 279 20.28 -23.68 15.69
N LEU A 280 20.74 -22.43 15.69
CA LEU A 280 22.10 -22.09 16.06
C LEU A 280 22.42 -22.36 17.52
N ARG A 281 21.52 -22.01 18.43
CA ARG A 281 21.69 -22.31 19.87
C ARG A 281 21.78 -23.83 20.10
N ASN A 282 20.87 -24.58 19.48
CA ASN A 282 20.90 -26.03 19.57
C ASN A 282 22.22 -26.63 19.03
N GLN A 283 22.77 -26.07 17.93
CA GLN A 283 24.05 -26.47 17.36
C GLN A 283 25.22 -26.11 18.27
N ASN A 284 25.22 -24.91 18.86
CA ASN A 284 26.26 -24.47 19.78
C ASN A 284 26.27 -25.33 21.08
N GLU A 285 25.10 -25.60 21.65
CA GLU A 285 24.96 -26.50 22.80
C GLU A 285 25.52 -27.90 22.47
N LEU A 286 25.17 -28.43 21.30
CA LEU A 286 25.67 -29.71 20.84
C LEU A 286 27.19 -29.73 20.69
N ILE A 287 27.77 -28.68 20.10
CA ILE A 287 29.21 -28.52 19.94
C ILE A 287 29.90 -28.50 21.31
N GLN A 288 29.32 -27.75 22.27
CA GLN A 288 29.83 -27.71 23.63
C GLN A 288 29.75 -29.06 24.34
N ASP A 289 28.64 -29.81 24.17
CA ASP A 289 28.47 -31.16 24.71
C ASP A 289 29.52 -32.17 24.09
N VAL A 290 29.81 -32.01 22.80
CA VAL A 290 30.87 -32.81 22.13
C VAL A 290 32.26 -32.47 22.68
N LEU A 291 32.59 -31.15 22.76
CA LEU A 291 33.91 -30.70 23.21
C LEU A 291 34.16 -30.99 24.68
N SER A 292 33.13 -30.98 25.52
CA SER A 292 33.20 -31.30 26.98
C SER A 292 33.14 -32.81 27.24
N GLY A 293 32.98 -33.67 26.23
CA GLY A 293 32.88 -35.11 26.40
C GLY A 293 31.59 -35.58 27.06
N GLN A 294 30.57 -34.76 27.08
CA GLN A 294 29.26 -35.08 27.71
C GLN A 294 28.36 -35.94 26.80
N LEU A 295 28.71 -36.11 25.54
CA LEU A 295 28.00 -37.00 24.59
C LEU A 295 28.59 -38.39 24.63
N PRO A 296 27.82 -39.41 25.01
CA PRO A 296 28.31 -40.75 25.25
C PRO A 296 28.57 -41.55 23.95
N SER A 297 28.05 -41.11 22.79
CA SER A 297 28.31 -41.83 21.51
C SER A 297 28.20 -40.94 20.30
N GLU A 298 28.92 -41.32 19.24
CA GLU A 298 28.88 -40.69 17.92
C GLU A 298 27.48 -40.73 17.28
N GLU A 299 26.71 -41.81 17.50
CA GLU A 299 25.33 -41.94 17.02
C GLU A 299 24.37 -40.90 17.61
N GLN A 300 24.56 -40.55 18.88
CA GLN A 300 23.76 -39.51 19.55
C GLN A 300 24.14 -38.12 19.02
N ALA A 301 25.42 -37.85 18.73
CA ALA A 301 25.84 -36.61 18.13
C ALA A 301 25.24 -36.45 16.74
N GLN A 302 25.32 -37.50 15.91
CA GLN A 302 24.73 -37.48 14.57
C GLN A 302 23.21 -37.27 14.58
N THR A 303 22.51 -37.94 15.49
CA THR A 303 21.05 -37.82 15.63
C THR A 303 20.64 -36.40 16.06
N ARG A 304 21.35 -35.81 17.02
CA ARG A 304 21.08 -34.40 17.48
C ARG A 304 21.46 -33.39 16.40
N MET A 305 22.45 -33.66 15.53
CA MET A 305 22.76 -32.79 14.38
C MET A 305 21.75 -32.91 13.24
N GLY A 306 20.75 -33.80 13.35
CA GLY A 306 19.82 -34.06 12.26
C GLY A 306 20.46 -34.69 11.03
N LEU A 307 21.68 -35.22 11.17
CA LEU A 307 22.35 -35.96 10.15
C LEU A 307 21.65 -37.31 10.06
N ARG A 308 20.84 -37.53 9.04
CA ARG A 308 20.30 -38.85 8.75
C ARG A 308 21.46 -39.78 8.47
N LEU A 309 21.45 -40.96 9.07
CA LEU A 309 22.34 -42.08 8.78
C LEU A 309 22.22 -42.48 7.28
N LEU A 310 22.64 -41.63 6.38
CA LEU A 310 22.86 -41.98 4.98
C LEU A 310 24.21 -42.65 4.89
N SER A 311 24.20 -44.00 5.02
CA SER A 311 25.24 -44.94 4.61
C SER A 311 26.69 -44.48 4.83
N LYS A 312 27.40 -45.18 5.74
CA LYS A 312 28.87 -45.35 5.86
C LYS A 312 29.75 -44.27 5.19
N GLY A 313 29.49 -42.99 5.40
CA GLY A 313 30.35 -41.88 5.02
C GLY A 313 31.04 -41.32 6.25
N GLN A 314 32.35 -41.17 6.22
CA GLN A 314 33.07 -40.41 7.25
C GLN A 314 32.76 -38.93 7.04
N TYR A 315 32.23 -38.28 8.06
CA TYR A 315 32.06 -36.81 8.06
C TYR A 315 33.35 -36.17 8.59
N LEU A 316 33.89 -35.23 7.86
CA LEU A 316 35.03 -34.41 8.26
C LEU A 316 34.51 -33.10 8.77
N PHE A 317 34.77 -32.76 10.01
CA PHE A 317 34.46 -31.46 10.60
C PHE A 317 35.70 -30.56 10.55
N TRP A 318 35.51 -29.32 10.15
CA TRP A 318 36.49 -28.28 10.20
C TRP A 318 36.05 -27.24 11.19
N ALA A 319 36.88 -26.95 12.20
CA ALA A 319 36.70 -25.85 13.11
C ALA A 319 37.67 -24.73 12.75
N GLY A 320 37.16 -23.50 12.64
CA GLY A 320 37.97 -22.33 12.42
C GLY A 320 37.68 -21.28 13.51
N VAL A 321 38.70 -20.59 13.96
CA VAL A 321 38.56 -19.44 14.87
C VAL A 321 38.78 -18.18 14.02
N ILE A 322 37.83 -17.26 14.09
CA ILE A 322 37.89 -15.95 13.43
C ILE A 322 38.00 -14.91 14.51
N GLU A 323 39.09 -14.16 14.54
CA GLU A 323 39.31 -13.05 15.44
C GLU A 323 38.94 -11.76 14.71
N VAL A 324 38.04 -10.99 15.31
CA VAL A 324 37.61 -9.69 14.77
C VAL A 324 38.30 -8.59 15.55
N GLU A 325 39.23 -7.89 14.90
CA GLU A 325 39.86 -6.70 15.47
C GLU A 325 38.92 -5.49 15.37
N HIS A 326 38.57 -4.96 16.51
CA HIS A 326 37.82 -3.71 16.57
C HIS A 326 38.77 -2.51 16.56
N GLN A 327 38.67 -1.66 15.56
CA GLN A 327 39.48 -0.42 15.48
C GLN A 327 39.16 0.56 16.60
N ASP A 328 37.96 0.52 17.14
CA ASP A 328 37.49 1.39 18.22
C ASP A 328 37.57 0.65 19.54
N LYS A 329 38.68 0.89 20.30
CA LYS A 329 38.93 0.22 21.57
C LYS A 329 37.96 0.65 22.69
N ASP A 330 37.31 1.81 22.53
CA ASP A 330 36.38 2.40 23.52
C ASP A 330 34.89 2.12 23.20
N ALA A 331 34.61 1.36 22.17
CA ALA A 331 33.24 1.00 21.84
C ALA A 331 32.56 0.17 22.96
N SER A 332 31.33 0.52 23.29
CA SER A 332 30.56 -0.21 24.31
C SER A 332 30.43 -1.69 23.95
N GLN A 333 30.33 -2.56 24.96
CA GLN A 333 30.25 -4.01 24.77
C GLN A 333 29.10 -4.42 23.87
N VAL A 334 27.96 -3.71 23.95
CA VAL A 334 26.78 -3.90 23.10
C VAL A 334 27.09 -3.65 21.63
N ARG A 335 27.91 -2.60 21.33
CA ARG A 335 28.32 -2.27 19.95
C ARG A 335 29.29 -3.32 19.39
N LYS A 336 30.18 -3.87 20.23
CA LYS A 336 31.09 -4.96 19.83
C LYS A 336 30.34 -6.25 19.53
N GLU A 337 29.31 -6.59 20.33
CA GLU A 337 28.45 -7.74 20.10
C GLU A 337 27.64 -7.60 18.81
N SER A 338 27.10 -6.41 18.51
CA SER A 338 26.40 -6.12 17.26
C SER A 338 27.29 -6.32 16.03
N ILE A 339 28.52 -5.76 16.05
CA ILE A 339 29.48 -5.94 14.94
C ILE A 339 29.87 -7.39 14.76
N ASN A 340 30.05 -8.15 15.85
CA ASN A 340 30.34 -9.58 15.77
C ASN A 340 29.19 -10.37 15.15
N GLN A 341 27.93 -10.01 15.43
CA GLN A 341 26.76 -10.60 14.80
C GLN A 341 26.70 -10.30 13.30
N ASP A 342 26.99 -9.06 12.90
CA ASP A 342 27.01 -8.67 11.49
C ASP A 342 28.09 -9.43 10.70
N VAL A 343 29.27 -9.58 11.27
CA VAL A 343 30.38 -10.37 10.69
C VAL A 343 29.97 -11.84 10.55
N LEU A 344 29.31 -12.43 11.54
CA LEU A 344 28.81 -13.80 11.48
C LEU A 344 27.75 -14.00 10.39
N VAL A 345 26.84 -13.03 10.23
CA VAL A 345 25.81 -13.05 9.15
C VAL A 345 26.48 -13.01 7.78
N LEU A 346 27.44 -12.10 7.58
CA LEU A 346 28.19 -12.00 6.34
C LEU A 346 28.97 -13.27 6.01
N LEU A 347 29.69 -13.84 6.98
CA LEU A 347 30.45 -15.09 6.79
C LEU A 347 29.51 -16.25 6.43
N ARG A 348 28.36 -16.37 7.07
CA ARG A 348 27.36 -17.38 6.74
C ARG A 348 26.82 -17.22 5.32
N SER A 349 26.53 -16.00 4.92
CA SER A 349 26.06 -15.75 3.55
C SER A 349 27.09 -16.16 2.51
N LEU A 350 28.38 -15.87 2.75
CA LEU A 350 29.49 -16.27 1.89
C LEU A 350 29.71 -17.78 1.82
N LEU A 351 29.55 -18.46 2.97
CA LEU A 351 29.72 -19.91 3.05
C LEU A 351 28.52 -20.67 2.44
N LYS A 352 27.30 -20.19 2.63
CA LYS A 352 26.10 -20.70 1.93
C LYS A 352 26.25 -20.58 0.40
N LYS A 353 26.82 -19.48 -0.10
CA LYS A 353 27.04 -19.26 -1.55
C LYS A 353 28.04 -20.24 -2.13
N LYS A 354 28.96 -20.81 -1.33
CA LYS A 354 29.95 -21.82 -1.73
C LYS A 354 29.53 -23.28 -1.43
N ARG A 355 28.25 -23.54 -1.11
CA ARG A 355 27.72 -24.86 -0.73
C ARG A 355 28.44 -25.51 0.48
N CYS A 356 28.99 -24.71 1.37
CA CYS A 356 29.46 -25.22 2.66
C CYS A 356 28.33 -25.19 3.65
N THR A 357 28.04 -26.30 4.32
CA THR A 357 27.09 -26.33 5.45
C THR A 357 27.84 -25.81 6.67
N THR A 358 27.43 -24.68 7.20
CA THR A 358 27.98 -24.13 8.45
C THR A 358 27.13 -24.56 9.63
N CYS A 359 27.78 -25.01 10.68
CA CYS A 359 27.16 -25.16 12.02
C CYS A 359 27.04 -23.83 12.71
#